data_0e64d114ab6e1937acdd8e76db77a7b3
#
_entry.id   0e64d114ab6e1937acdd8e76db77a7b3
#
_cell.length_a   1.000
_cell.length_b   1.000
_cell.length_c   1.000
_cell.angle_alpha   90.00
_cell.angle_beta   90.00
_cell.angle_gamma   90.00
#
_symmetry.space_group_name_H-M   'P 1'
#
loop_
_entity.id
_entity.type
_entity.pdbx_description
1 polymer ?
#
loop_
_entity_poly.entity_id
_entity_poly.type
_entity_poly.pdbx_seq_one_letter_code
_entity_poly.pdbx_strand_id
1 'polypeptide(L)'
;MIRKAIESDLLEIKNIVDKARELMKSSGNINQWVDGYPSIDVLLSDIRSGNAYLLLRENKAVAYFAMIDGPDPTYNLITKGSWLNDDSYGVLHRIASNGEAKGVFKEILLYASEHYSNIRIDTHHDNKIMQRLLEQNGFVYCGVIFLADGSPRLAYQRIKD
;
A
#
# COMPACT_ATOMS: atom_id res chain seq x y z
N MET A 1 -1.69 0.51 -17.45
CA MET A 1 -2.96 1.24 -17.23
C MET A 1 -3.51 0.93 -15.85
N ILE A 2 -3.97 1.96 -15.15
CA ILE A 2 -4.62 1.81 -13.83
C ILE A 2 -6.08 2.21 -13.94
N ARG A 3 -6.96 1.40 -13.34
CA ARG A 3 -8.39 1.70 -13.24
C ARG A 3 -8.94 1.33 -11.86
N LYS A 4 -10.09 1.91 -11.51
CA LYS A 4 -10.82 1.46 -10.32
C LYS A 4 -11.29 0.01 -10.48
N ALA A 5 -11.21 -0.74 -9.39
CA ALA A 5 -11.76 -2.09 -9.32
C ALA A 5 -13.26 -2.05 -9.05
N ILE A 6 -13.95 -3.06 -9.54
CA ILE A 6 -15.38 -3.28 -9.31
C ILE A 6 -15.57 -4.65 -8.65
N GLU A 7 -16.78 -4.94 -8.15
CA GLU A 7 -17.02 -6.20 -7.40
C GLU A 7 -16.72 -7.45 -8.21
N SER A 8 -16.94 -7.42 -9.53
CA SER A 8 -16.62 -8.56 -10.39
C SER A 8 -15.12 -8.83 -10.54
N ASP A 9 -14.27 -7.92 -10.10
CA ASP A 9 -12.80 -8.10 -10.06
C ASP A 9 -12.33 -8.87 -8.81
N LEU A 10 -13.20 -9.13 -7.85
CA LEU A 10 -12.80 -9.61 -6.53
C LEU A 10 -11.98 -10.91 -6.57
N LEU A 11 -12.37 -11.86 -7.41
CA LEU A 11 -11.63 -13.14 -7.52
C LEU A 11 -10.21 -12.91 -8.06
N GLU A 12 -10.06 -12.05 -9.05
CA GLU A 12 -8.76 -11.71 -9.62
C GLU A 12 -7.90 -10.97 -8.60
N ILE A 13 -8.49 -10.04 -7.85
CA ILE A 13 -7.81 -9.34 -6.75
C ILE A 13 -7.33 -10.33 -5.69
N LYS A 14 -8.19 -11.27 -5.28
CA LYS A 14 -7.83 -12.29 -4.31
C LYS A 14 -6.63 -13.11 -4.79
N ASN A 15 -6.60 -13.50 -6.05
CA ASN A 15 -5.49 -14.26 -6.62
C ASN A 15 -4.18 -13.45 -6.60
N ILE A 16 -4.23 -12.16 -6.92
CA ILE A 16 -3.07 -11.26 -6.84
C ILE A 16 -2.57 -11.15 -5.39
N VAL A 17 -3.49 -10.96 -4.44
CA VAL A 17 -3.17 -10.82 -3.02
C VAL A 17 -2.57 -12.12 -2.45
N ASP A 18 -3.13 -13.27 -2.81
CA ASP A 18 -2.60 -14.58 -2.38
C ASP A 18 -1.18 -14.78 -2.91
N LYS A 19 -0.94 -14.44 -4.18
CA LYS A 19 0.40 -14.53 -4.77
C LYS A 19 1.39 -13.55 -4.13
N ALA A 20 0.95 -12.33 -3.88
CA ALA A 20 1.76 -11.33 -3.18
C ALA A 20 2.15 -11.81 -1.78
N ARG A 21 1.22 -12.44 -1.05
CA ARG A 21 1.49 -13.00 0.28
C ARG A 21 2.56 -14.10 0.22
N GLU A 22 2.50 -14.98 -0.78
CA GLU A 22 3.55 -15.99 -0.99
C GLU A 22 4.92 -15.35 -1.25
N LEU A 23 4.96 -14.33 -2.11
CA LEU A 23 6.19 -13.61 -2.44
C LEU A 23 6.77 -12.88 -1.21
N MET A 24 5.91 -12.30 -0.38
CA MET A 24 6.31 -11.67 0.88
C MET A 24 6.99 -12.69 1.80
N LYS A 25 6.37 -13.86 2.00
CA LYS A 25 6.93 -14.92 2.83
C LYS A 25 8.28 -15.41 2.31
N SER A 26 8.40 -15.61 1.00
CA SER A 26 9.64 -16.11 0.39
C SER A 26 10.79 -15.10 0.50
N SER A 27 10.49 -13.82 0.64
CA SER A 27 11.51 -12.76 0.80
C SER A 27 11.78 -12.37 2.26
N GLY A 28 11.24 -13.13 3.22
CA GLY A 28 11.47 -12.90 4.66
C GLY A 28 10.47 -11.98 5.35
N ASN A 29 9.49 -11.45 4.63
CA ASN A 29 8.44 -10.61 5.19
C ASN A 29 7.25 -11.49 5.63
N ILE A 30 7.39 -12.14 6.79
CA ILE A 30 6.45 -13.17 7.25
C ILE A 30 5.39 -12.64 8.22
N ASN A 31 5.54 -11.40 8.74
CA ASN A 31 4.70 -10.88 9.82
C ASN A 31 3.81 -9.71 9.41
N GLN A 32 3.90 -9.21 8.18
CA GLN A 32 3.09 -8.07 7.75
C GLN A 32 1.65 -8.49 7.40
N TRP A 33 1.50 -9.54 6.60
CA TRP A 33 0.20 -10.07 6.19
C TRP A 33 -0.01 -11.45 6.80
N VAL A 34 -0.53 -11.47 8.02
CA VAL A 34 -0.78 -12.69 8.81
C VAL A 34 -2.28 -12.97 8.91
N ASP A 35 -2.64 -14.19 9.28
CA ASP A 35 -4.01 -14.62 9.56
C ASP A 35 -5.00 -14.34 8.42
N GLY A 36 -4.54 -14.50 7.18
CA GLY A 36 -5.37 -14.30 5.99
C GLY A 36 -5.61 -12.84 5.61
N TYR A 37 -4.89 -11.89 6.23
CA TYR A 37 -4.99 -10.49 5.85
C TYR A 37 -4.30 -10.22 4.50
N PRO A 38 -4.85 -9.36 3.62
CA PRO A 38 -6.18 -8.78 3.70
C PRO A 38 -7.26 -9.81 3.37
N SER A 39 -8.34 -9.80 4.16
CA SER A 39 -9.48 -10.69 3.96
C SER A 39 -10.34 -10.25 2.78
N ILE A 40 -11.25 -11.13 2.36
CA ILE A 40 -12.27 -10.79 1.35
C ILE A 40 -13.09 -9.58 1.80
N ASP A 41 -13.45 -9.49 3.07
CA ASP A 41 -14.23 -8.36 3.59
C ASP A 41 -13.47 -7.03 3.49
N VAL A 42 -12.16 -7.04 3.75
CA VAL A 42 -11.31 -5.85 3.58
C VAL A 42 -11.27 -5.42 2.12
N LEU A 43 -11.06 -6.37 1.20
CA LEU A 43 -11.01 -6.10 -0.23
C LEU A 43 -12.36 -5.59 -0.77
N LEU A 44 -13.47 -6.17 -0.34
CA LEU A 44 -14.81 -5.68 -0.68
C LEU A 44 -15.06 -4.27 -0.17
N SER A 45 -14.63 -3.99 1.06
CA SER A 45 -14.73 -2.64 1.64
C SER A 45 -13.97 -1.62 0.81
N ASP A 46 -12.75 -1.94 0.37
CA ASP A 46 -11.98 -1.08 -0.53
C ASP A 46 -12.73 -0.80 -1.83
N ILE A 47 -13.29 -1.84 -2.44
CA ILE A 47 -14.04 -1.72 -3.70
C ILE A 47 -15.29 -0.84 -3.51
N ARG A 48 -16.08 -1.13 -2.49
CA ARG A 48 -17.33 -0.42 -2.21
C ARG A 48 -17.13 1.03 -1.81
N SER A 49 -16.00 1.32 -1.19
CA SER A 49 -15.61 2.69 -0.84
C SER A 49 -15.00 3.47 -2.02
N GLY A 50 -14.81 2.83 -3.18
CA GLY A 50 -14.19 3.45 -4.34
C GLY A 50 -12.68 3.65 -4.22
N ASN A 51 -12.04 2.92 -3.32
CA ASN A 51 -10.61 3.06 -3.00
C ASN A 51 -9.73 1.97 -3.62
N ALA A 52 -10.33 0.97 -4.26
CA ALA A 52 -9.63 -0.17 -4.85
C ALA A 52 -9.24 0.11 -6.29
N TYR A 53 -7.99 -0.21 -6.65
CA TYR A 53 -7.43 0.01 -7.98
C TYR A 53 -6.67 -1.22 -8.48
N LEU A 54 -6.70 -1.40 -9.79
CA LEU A 54 -5.95 -2.45 -10.48
C LEU A 54 -4.97 -1.84 -11.47
N LEU A 55 -3.75 -2.37 -11.51
CA LEU A 55 -2.77 -2.11 -12.55
C LEU A 55 -2.85 -3.22 -13.59
N LEU A 56 -3.03 -2.85 -14.85
CA LEU A 56 -3.20 -3.78 -15.96
C LEU A 56 -2.00 -3.73 -16.91
N ARG A 57 -1.60 -4.90 -17.38
CA ARG A 57 -0.67 -5.11 -18.49
C ARG A 57 -1.35 -5.99 -19.53
N GLU A 58 -1.46 -5.49 -20.76
CA GLU A 58 -2.12 -6.24 -21.85
C GLU A 58 -3.52 -6.75 -21.46
N ASN A 59 -4.29 -5.86 -20.80
CA ASN A 59 -5.66 -6.14 -20.30
C ASN A 59 -5.74 -7.18 -19.16
N LYS A 60 -4.60 -7.57 -18.58
CA LYS A 60 -4.53 -8.50 -17.46
C LYS A 60 -4.08 -7.77 -16.20
N ALA A 61 -4.79 -7.97 -15.09
CA ALA A 61 -4.40 -7.37 -13.82
C ALA A 61 -3.14 -8.04 -13.26
N VAL A 62 -2.14 -7.22 -12.93
CA VAL A 62 -0.86 -7.68 -12.38
C VAL A 62 -0.60 -7.13 -10.98
N ALA A 63 -1.34 -6.11 -10.55
CA ALA A 63 -1.20 -5.54 -9.21
C ALA A 63 -2.53 -4.95 -8.73
N TYR A 64 -2.65 -4.90 -7.42
CA TYR A 64 -3.75 -4.28 -6.68
C TYR A 64 -3.19 -3.30 -5.66
N PHE A 65 -3.92 -2.21 -5.43
CA PHE A 65 -3.63 -1.31 -4.32
C PHE A 65 -4.89 -0.58 -3.88
N ALA A 66 -4.90 -0.15 -2.62
CA ALA A 66 -5.91 0.78 -2.12
C ALA A 66 -5.29 2.18 -2.05
N MET A 67 -6.03 3.18 -2.53
CA MET A 67 -5.66 4.59 -2.45
C MET A 67 -6.78 5.33 -1.74
N ILE A 68 -6.48 5.92 -0.59
CA ILE A 68 -7.48 6.37 0.38
C ILE A 68 -7.16 7.80 0.80
N ASP A 69 -8.20 8.66 0.85
CA ASP A 69 -8.05 9.99 1.42
C ASP A 69 -7.76 9.89 2.93
N GLY A 70 -6.75 10.65 3.39
CA GLY A 70 -6.57 10.82 4.83
C GLY A 70 -7.69 11.67 5.46
N PRO A 71 -7.71 11.80 6.77
CA PRO A 71 -6.74 11.26 7.73
C PRO A 71 -6.93 9.77 8.00
N ASP A 72 -5.83 9.06 8.23
CA ASP A 72 -5.85 7.68 8.71
C ASP A 72 -5.72 7.70 10.24
N PRO A 73 -6.67 7.12 10.99
CA PRO A 73 -6.60 7.13 12.45
C PRO A 73 -5.32 6.55 13.04
N THR A 74 -4.72 5.55 12.39
CA THR A 74 -3.47 4.93 12.87
C THR A 74 -2.25 5.85 12.68
N TYR A 75 -2.39 6.92 11.91
CA TYR A 75 -1.32 7.89 11.68
C TYR A 75 -1.38 9.10 12.62
N ASN A 76 -2.40 9.18 13.49
CA ASN A 76 -2.54 10.28 14.44
C ASN A 76 -1.47 10.26 15.52
N LEU A 77 -1.00 9.08 15.92
CA LEU A 77 0.08 8.91 16.89
C LEU A 77 1.30 8.35 16.19
N ILE A 78 2.38 9.12 16.16
CA ILE A 78 3.69 8.68 15.65
C ILE A 78 4.72 8.83 16.75
N THR A 79 5.58 7.81 16.90
CA THR A 79 6.66 7.77 17.88
C THR A 79 8.02 7.67 17.18
N LYS A 80 9.09 7.90 17.91
CA LYS A 80 10.47 7.82 17.38
C LYS A 80 10.74 8.74 16.19
N GLY A 81 9.99 9.83 16.11
CA GLY A 81 10.08 10.81 15.06
C GLY A 81 8.80 11.59 14.90
N SER A 82 8.58 12.18 13.74
CA SER A 82 7.41 12.99 13.44
C SER A 82 7.14 13.01 11.94
N TRP A 83 5.87 13.21 11.58
CA TRP A 83 5.52 13.49 10.19
C TRP A 83 6.19 14.79 9.71
N LEU A 84 6.41 14.91 8.40
CA LEU A 84 7.07 16.07 7.79
C LEU A 84 6.22 17.34 7.89
N ASN A 85 4.88 17.19 7.86
CA ASN A 85 3.92 18.29 7.99
C ASN A 85 2.56 17.74 8.44
N ASP A 86 1.61 18.67 8.66
CA ASP A 86 0.23 18.34 9.02
C ASP A 86 -0.75 18.59 7.87
N ASP A 87 -0.26 18.73 6.64
CA ASP A 87 -1.09 18.96 5.46
C ASP A 87 -1.93 17.73 5.12
N SER A 88 -3.01 17.93 4.39
CA SER A 88 -3.83 16.84 3.85
C SER A 88 -2.98 15.88 3.03
N TYR A 89 -3.27 14.59 3.15
CA TYR A 89 -2.48 13.54 2.50
C TYR A 89 -3.36 12.42 1.96
N GLY A 90 -2.84 11.70 0.96
CA GLY A 90 -3.37 10.42 0.54
C GLY A 90 -2.56 9.28 1.14
N VAL A 91 -3.18 8.11 1.22
CA VAL A 91 -2.56 6.90 1.76
C VAL A 91 -2.62 5.80 0.71
N LEU A 92 -1.50 5.09 0.53
CA LEU A 92 -1.45 3.86 -0.24
C LEU A 92 -1.37 2.68 0.73
N HIS A 93 -2.35 1.78 0.64
CA HIS A 93 -2.45 0.59 1.46
C HIS A 93 -2.56 -0.66 0.60
N ARG A 94 -2.16 -1.79 1.16
CA ARG A 94 -2.38 -3.11 0.58
C ARG A 94 -1.86 -3.23 -0.85
N ILE A 95 -0.68 -2.68 -1.11
CA ILE A 95 -0.02 -2.80 -2.41
C ILE A 95 0.37 -4.26 -2.60
N ALA A 96 -0.16 -4.88 -3.64
CA ALA A 96 0.07 -6.28 -3.97
C ALA A 96 0.43 -6.43 -5.45
N SER A 97 1.51 -7.16 -5.73
CA SER A 97 1.93 -7.52 -7.07
C SER A 97 2.00 -9.03 -7.19
N ASN A 98 1.58 -9.58 -8.33
CA ASN A 98 1.70 -11.02 -8.59
C ASN A 98 3.09 -11.44 -9.09
N GLY A 99 4.04 -10.49 -9.21
CA GLY A 99 5.40 -10.75 -9.63
C GLY A 99 5.62 -10.85 -11.14
N GLU A 100 4.56 -10.75 -11.94
CA GLU A 100 4.65 -10.88 -13.40
C GLU A 100 5.16 -9.61 -14.12
N ALA A 101 5.06 -8.45 -13.47
CA ALA A 101 5.46 -7.17 -14.06
C ALA A 101 6.54 -6.47 -13.23
N LYS A 102 7.38 -5.69 -13.91
CA LYS A 102 8.40 -4.84 -13.29
C LYS A 102 7.92 -3.40 -13.18
N GLY A 103 8.50 -2.64 -12.26
CA GLY A 103 8.22 -1.21 -12.11
C GLY A 103 6.83 -0.89 -11.58
N VAL A 104 6.17 -1.85 -10.95
CA VAL A 104 4.79 -1.73 -10.45
C VAL A 104 4.66 -0.61 -9.44
N PHE A 105 5.53 -0.56 -8.44
CA PHE A 105 5.45 0.47 -7.39
C PHE A 105 5.60 1.88 -7.96
N LYS A 106 6.56 2.07 -8.86
CA LYS A 106 6.79 3.37 -9.49
C LYS A 106 5.57 3.85 -10.27
N GLU A 107 4.90 2.96 -10.98
CA GLU A 107 3.70 3.28 -11.75
C GLU A 107 2.52 3.62 -10.84
N ILE A 108 2.33 2.86 -9.76
CA ILE A 108 1.32 3.16 -8.74
C ILE A 108 1.58 4.54 -8.13
N LEU A 109 2.83 4.84 -7.80
CA LEU A 109 3.21 6.11 -7.21
C LEU A 109 2.99 7.29 -8.17
N LEU A 110 3.31 7.12 -9.45
CA LEU A 110 3.02 8.14 -10.46
C LEU A 110 1.53 8.46 -10.52
N TYR A 111 0.70 7.42 -10.56
CA TYR A 111 -0.76 7.58 -10.55
C TYR A 111 -1.25 8.29 -9.28
N ALA A 112 -0.78 7.85 -8.11
CA ALA A 112 -1.16 8.48 -6.84
C ALA A 112 -0.74 9.95 -6.79
N SER A 113 0.41 10.29 -7.38
CA SER A 113 0.94 11.65 -7.41
C SER A 113 0.14 12.61 -8.30
N GLU A 114 -0.71 12.10 -9.17
CA GLU A 114 -1.67 12.90 -9.93
C GLU A 114 -2.84 13.36 -9.04
N HIS A 115 -3.09 12.65 -7.94
CA HIS A 115 -4.21 12.91 -7.02
C HIS A 115 -3.77 13.59 -5.73
N TYR A 116 -2.55 13.30 -5.27
CA TYR A 116 -2.03 13.78 -3.98
C TYR A 116 -0.62 14.33 -4.12
N SER A 117 -0.40 15.55 -3.63
CA SER A 117 0.95 16.12 -3.49
C SER A 117 1.67 15.61 -2.23
N ASN A 118 0.92 15.04 -1.29
CA ASN A 118 1.41 14.56 0.00
C ASN A 118 0.90 13.14 0.21
N ILE A 119 1.82 12.18 0.35
CA ILE A 119 1.47 10.75 0.45
C ILE A 119 2.16 10.16 1.67
N ARG A 120 1.40 9.42 2.48
CA ARG A 120 1.91 8.66 3.63
C ARG A 120 1.72 7.16 3.36
N ILE A 121 2.73 6.39 3.73
CA ILE A 121 2.72 4.91 3.61
C ILE A 121 3.35 4.34 4.87
N ASP A 122 2.88 3.20 5.31
CA ASP A 122 3.54 2.40 6.34
C ASP A 122 3.90 1.01 5.81
N THR A 123 4.90 0.39 6.41
CA THR A 123 5.30 -0.97 6.10
C THR A 123 5.91 -1.66 7.31
N HIS A 124 5.91 -2.99 7.30
CA HIS A 124 6.52 -3.79 8.37
C HIS A 124 8.05 -3.72 8.29
N HIS A 125 8.72 -3.78 9.43
CA HIS A 125 10.19 -3.75 9.47
C HIS A 125 10.85 -4.96 8.77
N ASP A 126 10.13 -6.07 8.59
CA ASP A 126 10.59 -7.23 7.82
C ASP A 126 10.52 -7.01 6.31
N ASN A 127 9.75 -6.02 5.86
CA ASN A 127 9.57 -5.73 4.43
C ASN A 127 10.72 -4.87 3.89
N LYS A 128 11.89 -5.47 3.73
CA LYS A 128 13.09 -4.78 3.25
C LYS A 128 12.94 -4.29 1.80
N ILE A 129 12.20 -5.03 0.99
CA ILE A 129 11.94 -4.66 -0.40
C ILE A 129 11.15 -3.35 -0.45
N MET A 130 10.06 -3.24 0.31
CA MET A 130 9.24 -2.03 0.32
C MET A 130 10.00 -0.84 0.92
N GLN A 131 10.76 -1.04 2.00
CA GLN A 131 11.59 0.03 2.58
C GLN A 131 12.55 0.61 1.54
N ARG A 132 13.21 -0.25 0.76
CA ARG A 132 14.11 0.18 -0.31
C ARG A 132 13.38 0.93 -1.41
N LEU A 133 12.23 0.42 -1.85
CA LEU A 133 11.41 1.08 -2.86
C LEU A 133 10.94 2.46 -2.42
N LEU A 134 10.52 2.60 -1.17
CA LEU A 134 10.11 3.88 -0.61
C LEU A 134 11.25 4.89 -0.64
N GLU A 135 12.42 4.52 -0.14
CA GLU A 135 13.60 5.38 -0.12
C GLU A 135 14.05 5.77 -1.54
N GLN A 136 14.07 4.82 -2.47
CA GLN A 136 14.45 5.07 -3.87
C GLN A 136 13.48 6.00 -4.58
N ASN A 137 12.25 6.12 -4.11
CA ASN A 137 11.20 6.95 -4.72
C ASN A 137 10.90 8.22 -3.92
N GLY A 138 11.82 8.66 -3.08
CA GLY A 138 11.76 9.95 -2.42
C GLY A 138 10.94 10.00 -1.16
N PHE A 139 10.54 8.87 -0.60
CA PHE A 139 9.91 8.82 0.71
C PHE A 139 10.96 8.97 1.81
N VAL A 140 10.58 9.67 2.86
CA VAL A 140 11.41 9.91 4.04
C VAL A 140 10.85 9.11 5.21
N TYR A 141 11.70 8.38 5.91
CA TYR A 141 11.33 7.71 7.15
C TYR A 141 10.98 8.75 8.21
N CYS A 142 9.81 8.62 8.82
CA CYS A 142 9.28 9.59 9.76
C CYS A 142 9.23 9.09 11.21
N GLY A 143 9.13 7.79 11.41
CA GLY A 143 9.00 7.21 12.74
C GLY A 143 8.20 5.91 12.73
N VAL A 144 7.58 5.60 13.87
CA VAL A 144 6.83 4.36 14.06
C VAL A 144 5.38 4.68 14.41
N ILE A 145 4.44 4.07 13.70
CA ILE A 145 3.02 4.09 14.03
C ILE A 145 2.61 2.70 14.53
N PHE A 146 1.42 2.60 15.11
CA PHE A 146 0.87 1.34 15.59
C PHE A 146 -0.48 1.09 14.96
N LEU A 147 -0.69 -0.16 14.48
CA LEU A 147 -1.98 -0.59 13.98
C LEU A 147 -2.97 -0.74 15.15
N ALA A 148 -4.26 -0.95 14.83
CA ALA A 148 -5.30 -1.09 15.84
C ALA A 148 -5.03 -2.24 16.84
N ASP A 149 -4.33 -3.30 16.39
CA ASP A 149 -3.93 -4.43 17.24
C ASP A 149 -2.65 -4.18 18.06
N GLY A 150 -2.07 -2.97 17.96
CA GLY A 150 -0.85 -2.59 18.67
C GLY A 150 0.45 -2.97 17.94
N SER A 151 0.39 -3.63 16.81
CA SER A 151 1.61 -4.00 16.08
C SER A 151 2.26 -2.76 15.42
N PRO A 152 3.62 -2.66 15.49
CA PRO A 152 4.31 -1.49 14.96
C PRO A 152 4.48 -1.55 13.45
N ARG A 153 4.55 -0.35 12.84
CA ARG A 153 4.88 -0.18 11.44
C ARG A 153 5.82 1.01 11.27
N LEU A 154 6.70 0.91 10.29
CA LEU A 154 7.57 2.02 9.88
C LEU A 154 6.76 2.98 9.02
N ALA A 155 6.79 4.25 9.38
CA ALA A 155 6.01 5.31 8.73
C ALA A 155 6.90 6.14 7.81
N TYR A 156 6.40 6.38 6.60
CA TYR A 156 7.10 7.11 5.55
C TYR A 156 6.18 8.17 4.96
N GLN A 157 6.77 9.28 4.52
CA GLN A 157 6.03 10.36 3.86
C GLN A 157 6.82 10.91 2.68
N ARG A 158 6.10 11.28 1.63
CA ARG A 158 6.65 11.96 0.45
C ARG A 158 5.81 13.18 0.14
N ILE A 159 6.49 14.30 -0.02
CA ILE A 159 5.88 15.56 -0.46
C ILE A 159 6.38 15.80 -1.88
N LYS A 160 5.46 16.00 -2.81
CA LYS A 160 5.78 16.34 -4.20
C LYS A 160 6.08 17.83 -4.29
N ASP A 161 7.17 18.16 -4.93
CA ASP A 161 7.56 19.54 -5.22
C ASP A 161 6.63 20.20 -6.26
#